data_2c3291109029c27fe701056389fab4bb
#
_entry.id   2c3291109029c27fe701056389fab4bb
#
_cell.length_a   1.000
_cell.length_b   1.000
_cell.length_c   1.000
_cell.angle_alpha   90.00
_cell.angle_beta   90.00
_cell.angle_gamma   90.00
#
_symmetry.space_group_name_H-M   'P 1'
#
loop_
_entity.id
_entity.type
_entity.pdbx_description
1 polymer ?
#
loop_
_entity_poly.entity_id
_entity_poly.type
_entity_poly.pdbx_seq_one_letter_code
_entity_poly.pdbx_strand_id
1 'polypeptide(L)'
;MTTVHVPHPQDWRLPAAGEDRTAGRPTTADAFGRAVTDCWRTGAVRGRTFEVMEVDDGDVRVGDVAAFYFPDPAEVPELERQVCLRATGRVLDAACRAGSRAVCLAGQERVGSVTGIEFSPGAVELARTRGVDAHLGSVLELPDGIGPFDTLVLAGEGQGVLGNAALAPTALRNLAGLAAPGATLLYQGIDPHQAFGGFLGERARRNLAAGRLPGTLRIRSRYHELSTPWFDYLYCSAEEFTSLVDGTGWTLQHVENDGVFYLVTLQVTV
;
A
#
# COMPACT_ATOMS: atom_id res chain seq x y z
N MET A 1 20.67 18.18 -21.97
CA MET A 1 20.69 17.84 -20.53
C MET A 1 20.32 19.10 -19.78
N THR A 2 19.09 19.23 -19.34
CA THR A 2 18.62 20.38 -18.55
C THR A 2 18.93 20.03 -17.10
N THR A 3 19.94 20.69 -16.54
CA THR A 3 20.30 20.55 -15.14
C THR A 3 19.13 21.07 -14.30
N VAL A 4 18.46 20.20 -13.55
CA VAL A 4 17.48 20.60 -12.55
C VAL A 4 18.25 21.32 -11.45
N HIS A 5 18.07 22.62 -11.34
CA HIS A 5 18.67 23.43 -10.27
C HIS A 5 17.93 23.10 -8.97
N VAL A 6 18.55 22.31 -8.10
CA VAL A 6 18.07 22.12 -6.73
C VAL A 6 18.59 23.31 -5.91
N PRO A 7 17.73 24.14 -5.28
CA PRO A 7 18.17 25.24 -4.45
C PRO A 7 19.10 24.74 -3.33
N HIS A 8 20.18 25.48 -3.07
CA HIS A 8 21.10 25.14 -1.99
C HIS A 8 20.38 25.25 -0.63
N PRO A 9 20.64 24.35 0.34
CA PRO A 9 19.98 24.40 1.66
C PRO A 9 20.08 25.75 2.40
N GLN A 10 21.10 26.56 2.09
CA GLN A 10 21.28 27.92 2.63
C GLN A 10 20.23 28.89 2.12
N ASP A 11 19.51 28.60 1.04
CA ASP A 11 18.45 29.45 0.48
C ASP A 11 17.08 29.16 1.11
N TRP A 12 17.01 28.16 1.97
CA TRP A 12 15.79 27.76 2.65
C TRP A 12 15.61 28.59 3.91
N ARG A 13 14.73 29.58 3.83
CA ARG A 13 14.37 30.40 4.99
C ARG A 13 13.25 29.72 5.77
N LEU A 14 13.48 29.47 7.06
CA LEU A 14 12.39 29.18 7.98
C LEU A 14 11.50 30.44 8.10
N PRO A 15 10.15 30.28 8.11
CA PRO A 15 9.26 31.41 8.39
C PRO A 15 9.63 32.08 9.71
N ALA A 16 9.60 33.41 9.77
CA ALA A 16 9.86 34.16 11.00
C ALA A 16 8.82 33.79 12.08
N ALA A 17 9.24 33.83 13.34
CA ALA A 17 8.33 33.59 14.46
C ALA A 17 7.22 34.66 14.46
N GLY A 18 5.98 34.26 14.13
CA GLY A 18 4.81 35.17 14.02
C GLY A 18 4.17 35.25 12.65
N GLU A 19 4.80 34.65 11.59
CA GLU A 19 4.12 34.48 10.31
C GLU A 19 2.98 33.46 10.44
N ASP A 20 1.87 33.71 9.74
CA ASP A 20 0.69 32.82 9.76
C ASP A 20 1.06 31.41 9.34
N ARG A 21 1.20 30.53 10.31
CA ARG A 21 1.52 29.11 10.10
C ARG A 21 0.40 28.32 9.42
N THR A 22 -0.74 28.96 9.15
CA THR A 22 -1.82 28.37 8.36
C THR A 22 -1.58 28.57 6.86
N ALA A 23 -0.83 29.60 6.47
CA ALA A 23 -0.38 29.80 5.10
C ALA A 23 0.59 28.65 4.72
N GLY A 24 0.15 27.77 3.82
CA GLY A 24 0.94 26.63 3.37
C GLY A 24 0.60 25.29 4.02
N ARG A 25 -0.42 25.20 4.88
CA ARG A 25 -0.96 23.90 5.27
C ARG A 25 -1.65 23.24 4.08
N PRO A 26 -1.38 21.95 3.81
CA PRO A 26 -2.03 21.28 2.71
C PRO A 26 -3.54 21.18 2.97
N THR A 27 -4.33 21.32 1.91
CA THR A 27 -5.77 21.05 1.94
C THR A 27 -5.97 19.55 2.03
N THR A 28 -6.75 19.08 3.01
CA THR A 28 -7.09 17.67 3.15
C THR A 28 -8.01 17.26 2.01
N ALA A 29 -7.53 16.36 1.15
CA ALA A 29 -8.24 15.84 -0.02
C ALA A 29 -7.57 14.55 -0.52
N ASP A 30 -8.02 14.03 -1.65
CA ASP A 30 -7.44 12.85 -2.30
C ASP A 30 -6.13 13.20 -3.04
N ALA A 31 -5.07 13.45 -2.25
CA ALA A 31 -3.73 13.75 -2.79
C ALA A 31 -3.16 12.58 -3.60
N PHE A 32 -3.39 11.35 -3.13
CA PHE A 32 -2.92 10.14 -3.81
C PHE A 32 -3.59 9.94 -5.17
N GLY A 33 -4.92 9.99 -5.22
CA GLY A 33 -5.66 9.86 -6.48
C GLY A 33 -5.30 10.94 -7.48
N ARG A 34 -5.04 12.17 -7.01
CA ARG A 34 -4.57 13.25 -7.87
C ARG A 34 -3.18 12.94 -8.44
N ALA A 35 -2.24 12.49 -7.62
CA ALA A 35 -0.87 12.17 -8.05
C ALA A 35 -0.85 11.06 -9.11
N VAL A 36 -1.54 9.94 -8.89
CA VAL A 36 -1.59 8.84 -9.87
C VAL A 36 -2.30 9.23 -11.15
N THR A 37 -3.36 10.06 -11.06
CA THR A 37 -4.10 10.53 -12.24
C THR A 37 -3.23 11.48 -13.09
N ASP A 38 -2.55 12.43 -12.49
CA ASP A 38 -1.67 13.36 -13.20
C ASP A 38 -0.46 12.64 -13.80
N CYS A 39 0.12 11.67 -13.09
CA CYS A 39 1.16 10.80 -13.61
C CYS A 39 0.69 10.03 -14.86
N TRP A 40 -0.47 9.40 -14.80
CA TRP A 40 -1.04 8.65 -15.91
C TRP A 40 -1.30 9.53 -17.14
N ARG A 41 -1.91 10.72 -16.93
CA ARG A 41 -2.18 11.68 -18.01
C ARG A 41 -0.94 12.17 -18.73
N THR A 42 0.21 12.18 -18.05
CA THR A 42 1.50 12.58 -18.61
C THR A 42 2.32 11.40 -19.14
N GLY A 43 1.70 10.22 -19.29
CA GLY A 43 2.29 9.02 -19.87
C GLY A 43 3.08 8.16 -18.89
N ALA A 44 2.86 8.32 -17.57
CA ALA A 44 3.53 7.57 -16.50
C ALA A 44 5.07 7.54 -16.64
N VAL A 45 5.66 8.70 -16.93
CA VAL A 45 7.10 8.83 -17.17
C VAL A 45 7.84 9.00 -15.84
N ARG A 46 8.82 8.14 -15.56
CA ARG A 46 9.69 8.23 -14.38
C ARG A 46 10.39 9.59 -14.28
N GLY A 47 10.58 10.04 -13.05
CA GLY A 47 11.25 11.31 -12.75
C GLY A 47 10.42 12.55 -13.07
N ARG A 48 9.11 12.42 -13.30
CA ARG A 48 8.23 13.56 -13.60
C ARG A 48 7.20 13.87 -12.53
N THR A 49 6.59 12.85 -11.94
CA THR A 49 5.55 13.01 -10.91
C THR A 49 6.03 12.40 -9.63
N PHE A 50 6.04 13.19 -8.58
CA PHE A 50 6.48 12.75 -7.26
C PHE A 50 5.38 12.98 -6.23
N GLU A 51 5.18 12.01 -5.35
CA GLU A 51 4.40 12.17 -4.14
C GLU A 51 5.30 12.29 -2.93
N VAL A 52 4.79 12.87 -1.86
CA VAL A 52 5.48 12.99 -0.59
C VAL A 52 4.70 12.22 0.46
N MET A 53 5.33 11.21 1.06
CA MET A 53 4.81 10.56 2.25
C MET A 53 5.40 11.26 3.48
N GLU A 54 4.54 11.85 4.29
CA GLU A 54 4.90 12.41 5.60
C GLU A 54 4.59 11.41 6.69
N VAL A 55 5.45 11.32 7.68
CA VAL A 55 5.24 10.57 8.93
C VAL A 55 5.00 11.57 10.05
N ASP A 56 4.18 11.23 11.04
CA ASP A 56 3.74 12.14 12.11
C ASP A 56 4.86 12.60 13.05
N ASP A 57 6.03 11.97 12.98
CA ASP A 57 7.23 12.39 13.70
C ASP A 57 8.15 13.37 12.91
N GLY A 58 7.72 13.78 11.73
CA GLY A 58 8.39 14.78 10.90
C GLY A 58 9.25 14.20 9.78
N ASP A 59 9.39 12.87 9.68
CA ASP A 59 10.07 12.26 8.53
C ASP A 59 9.25 12.42 7.26
N VAL A 60 9.98 12.56 6.15
CA VAL A 60 9.43 12.77 4.82
C VAL A 60 10.12 11.84 3.84
N ARG A 61 9.33 11.19 2.98
CA ARG A 61 9.82 10.41 1.85
C ARG A 61 9.22 10.93 0.56
N VAL A 62 10.05 11.03 -0.47
CA VAL A 62 9.62 11.39 -1.81
C VAL A 62 9.63 10.14 -2.66
N GLY A 63 8.49 9.83 -3.27
CA GLY A 63 8.30 8.69 -4.14
C GLY A 63 8.05 9.09 -5.59
N ASP A 64 8.69 8.40 -6.52
CA ASP A 64 8.37 8.53 -7.95
C ASP A 64 7.09 7.74 -8.24
N VAL A 65 6.02 8.45 -8.54
CA VAL A 65 4.68 7.88 -8.77
C VAL A 65 4.68 6.87 -9.92
N ALA A 66 5.45 7.14 -10.99
CA ALA A 66 5.53 6.22 -12.12
C ALA A 66 6.23 4.90 -11.72
N ALA A 67 7.33 5.00 -10.96
CA ALA A 67 8.07 3.82 -10.54
C ALA A 67 7.28 2.93 -9.58
N PHE A 68 6.50 3.52 -8.66
CA PHE A 68 5.74 2.76 -7.66
C PHE A 68 4.40 2.23 -8.16
N TYR A 69 3.70 2.99 -9.00
CA TYR A 69 2.32 2.65 -9.35
C TYR A 69 2.12 2.24 -10.81
N PHE A 70 3.14 2.43 -11.65
CA PHE A 70 3.14 2.05 -13.07
C PHE A 70 4.47 1.42 -13.48
N PRO A 71 4.98 0.43 -12.72
CA PRO A 71 6.28 -0.16 -13.03
C PRO A 71 6.26 -0.85 -14.39
N ASP A 72 7.43 -0.89 -15.04
CA ASP A 72 7.65 -1.79 -16.18
C ASP A 72 7.51 -3.23 -15.68
N PRO A 73 6.76 -4.10 -16.38
CA PRO A 73 6.63 -5.51 -16.00
C PRO A 73 7.97 -6.24 -15.78
N ALA A 74 9.03 -5.83 -16.48
CA ALA A 74 10.37 -6.39 -16.32
C ALA A 74 11.05 -6.00 -14.98
N GLU A 75 10.56 -4.95 -14.32
CA GLU A 75 11.14 -4.42 -13.08
C GLU A 75 10.33 -4.77 -11.83
N VAL A 76 9.19 -5.46 -12.01
CA VAL A 76 8.37 -5.93 -10.90
C VAL A 76 9.17 -6.95 -10.07
N PRO A 77 9.28 -6.76 -8.74
CA PRO A 77 9.99 -7.70 -7.87
C PRO A 77 9.48 -9.13 -8.00
N GLU A 78 10.38 -10.12 -7.82
CA GLU A 78 10.06 -11.54 -8.03
C GLU A 78 8.85 -11.99 -7.21
N LEU A 79 8.81 -11.68 -5.91
CA LEU A 79 7.68 -12.10 -5.09
C LEU A 79 6.35 -11.45 -5.52
N GLU A 80 6.36 -10.22 -6.02
CA GLU A 80 5.14 -9.59 -6.56
C GLU A 80 4.70 -10.26 -7.87
N ARG A 81 5.63 -10.70 -8.71
CA ARG A 81 5.33 -11.54 -9.89
C ARG A 81 4.74 -12.89 -9.46
N GLN A 82 5.31 -13.52 -8.42
CA GLN A 82 4.79 -14.77 -7.86
C GLN A 82 3.35 -14.65 -7.36
N VAL A 83 2.97 -13.51 -6.78
CA VAL A 83 1.57 -13.21 -6.43
C VAL A 83 0.66 -13.34 -7.66
N CYS A 84 1.03 -12.68 -8.77
CA CYS A 84 0.24 -12.76 -10.01
C CYS A 84 0.18 -14.20 -10.57
N LEU A 85 1.30 -14.92 -10.56
CA LEU A 85 1.38 -16.28 -11.10
C LEU A 85 0.61 -17.32 -10.27
N ARG A 86 0.44 -17.10 -8.96
CA ARG A 86 -0.26 -18.06 -8.06
C ARG A 86 -1.74 -17.80 -7.94
N ALA A 87 -2.19 -16.60 -8.27
CA ALA A 87 -3.61 -16.25 -8.23
C ALA A 87 -4.42 -17.11 -9.19
N THR A 88 -5.61 -17.53 -8.75
CA THR A 88 -6.53 -18.36 -9.53
C THR A 88 -7.99 -18.00 -9.25
N GLY A 89 -8.88 -18.29 -10.19
CA GLY A 89 -10.32 -18.14 -10.03
C GLY A 89 -10.75 -16.66 -9.98
N ARG A 90 -11.68 -16.35 -9.10
CA ARG A 90 -12.12 -14.96 -8.82
C ARG A 90 -11.15 -14.31 -7.85
N VAL A 91 -10.51 -13.25 -8.24
CA VAL A 91 -9.43 -12.62 -7.48
C VAL A 91 -9.88 -11.27 -6.92
N LEU A 92 -9.62 -11.05 -5.62
CA LEU A 92 -9.70 -9.75 -5.01
C LEU A 92 -8.29 -9.14 -4.91
N ASP A 93 -8.06 -7.98 -5.52
CA ASP A 93 -6.89 -7.15 -5.29
C ASP A 93 -7.23 -6.10 -4.22
N ALA A 94 -6.94 -6.41 -2.97
CA ALA A 94 -7.19 -5.54 -1.84
C ALA A 94 -6.10 -4.45 -1.75
N ALA A 95 -6.47 -3.18 -1.84
CA ALA A 95 -5.62 -2.03 -2.11
C ALA A 95 -5.02 -2.05 -3.53
N CYS A 96 -5.91 -2.06 -4.54
CA CYS A 96 -5.52 -2.16 -5.96
C CYS A 96 -4.86 -0.89 -6.52
N ARG A 97 -4.91 0.23 -5.78
CA ARG A 97 -4.31 1.50 -6.18
C ARG A 97 -4.80 1.94 -7.57
N ALA A 98 -3.90 2.32 -8.48
CA ALA A 98 -4.22 2.64 -9.87
C ALA A 98 -4.44 1.41 -10.77
N GLY A 99 -4.54 0.21 -10.21
CA GLY A 99 -4.91 -1.02 -10.91
C GLY A 99 -3.77 -1.74 -11.66
N SER A 100 -2.50 -1.40 -11.45
CA SER A 100 -1.40 -2.04 -12.22
C SER A 100 -1.31 -3.53 -11.96
N ARG A 101 -1.41 -3.96 -10.68
CA ARG A 101 -1.43 -5.38 -10.33
C ARG A 101 -2.71 -6.07 -10.81
N ALA A 102 -3.87 -5.41 -10.67
CA ALA A 102 -5.14 -5.97 -11.15
C ALA A 102 -5.11 -6.27 -12.66
N VAL A 103 -4.48 -5.41 -13.46
CA VAL A 103 -4.26 -5.65 -14.90
C VAL A 103 -3.33 -6.86 -15.11
N CYS A 104 -2.25 -6.98 -14.32
CA CYS A 104 -1.37 -8.15 -14.38
C CYS A 104 -2.10 -9.45 -14.03
N LEU A 105 -2.90 -9.43 -12.97
CA LEU A 105 -3.74 -10.57 -12.55
C LEU A 105 -4.74 -10.98 -13.63
N ALA A 106 -5.43 -10.02 -14.23
CA ALA A 106 -6.40 -10.28 -15.30
C ALA A 106 -5.77 -10.89 -16.57
N GLY A 107 -4.47 -10.72 -16.76
CA GLY A 107 -3.72 -11.36 -17.86
C GLY A 107 -3.35 -12.83 -17.61
N GLN A 108 -3.60 -13.40 -16.42
CA GLN A 108 -3.25 -14.79 -16.12
C GLN A 108 -4.33 -15.76 -16.57
N GLU A 109 -3.97 -16.83 -17.25
CA GLU A 109 -4.92 -17.83 -17.79
C GLU A 109 -5.81 -18.50 -16.71
N ARG A 110 -5.30 -18.60 -15.47
CA ARG A 110 -6.04 -19.24 -14.35
C ARG A 110 -6.93 -18.25 -13.58
N VAL A 111 -6.91 -16.98 -13.93
CA VAL A 111 -7.74 -15.93 -13.31
C VAL A 111 -9.00 -15.73 -14.14
N GLY A 112 -10.16 -15.94 -13.52
CA GLY A 112 -11.45 -15.79 -14.16
C GLY A 112 -11.97 -14.37 -14.15
N SER A 113 -11.73 -13.65 -13.05
CA SER A 113 -12.08 -12.24 -12.88
C SER A 113 -11.23 -11.59 -11.81
N VAL A 114 -11.08 -10.26 -11.87
CA VAL A 114 -10.38 -9.46 -10.86
C VAL A 114 -11.28 -8.33 -10.42
N THR A 115 -11.51 -8.24 -9.12
CA THR A 115 -12.15 -7.09 -8.47
C THR A 115 -11.11 -6.37 -7.61
N GLY A 116 -11.08 -5.04 -7.67
CA GLY A 116 -10.18 -4.21 -6.87
C GLY A 116 -10.92 -3.46 -5.76
N ILE A 117 -10.30 -3.30 -4.60
CA ILE A 117 -10.75 -2.36 -3.55
C ILE A 117 -9.66 -1.30 -3.38
N GLU A 118 -10.06 -0.04 -3.31
CA GLU A 118 -9.16 1.09 -3.08
C GLU A 118 -9.89 2.21 -2.35
N PHE A 119 -9.21 2.87 -1.39
CA PHE A 119 -9.81 3.93 -0.57
C PHE A 119 -9.77 5.33 -1.23
N SER A 120 -8.91 5.52 -2.25
CA SER A 120 -8.78 6.78 -3.00
C SER A 120 -9.77 6.84 -4.15
N PRO A 121 -10.75 7.79 -4.16
CA PRO A 121 -11.70 7.92 -5.25
C PRO A 121 -11.04 8.12 -6.61
N GLY A 122 -9.99 8.96 -6.67
CA GLY A 122 -9.28 9.23 -7.93
C GLY A 122 -8.51 8.02 -8.45
N ALA A 123 -7.94 7.20 -7.56
CA ALA A 123 -7.27 5.96 -7.94
C ALA A 123 -8.29 4.90 -8.42
N VAL A 124 -9.46 4.80 -7.77
CA VAL A 124 -10.56 3.93 -8.22
C VAL A 124 -11.01 4.32 -9.64
N GLU A 125 -11.25 5.60 -9.89
CA GLU A 125 -11.65 6.08 -11.21
C GLU A 125 -10.59 5.75 -12.27
N LEU A 126 -9.32 5.98 -11.95
CA LEU A 126 -8.22 5.62 -12.84
C LEU A 126 -8.14 4.11 -13.09
N ALA A 127 -8.26 3.28 -12.07
CA ALA A 127 -8.27 1.82 -12.22
C ALA A 127 -9.41 1.36 -13.13
N ARG A 128 -10.61 1.95 -13.00
CA ARG A 128 -11.75 1.69 -13.88
C ARG A 128 -11.47 2.07 -15.34
N THR A 129 -10.82 3.20 -15.60
CA THR A 129 -10.42 3.58 -16.97
C THR A 129 -9.41 2.62 -17.60
N ARG A 130 -8.70 1.86 -16.76
CA ARG A 130 -7.77 0.80 -17.16
C ARG A 130 -8.42 -0.59 -17.24
N GLY A 131 -9.75 -0.67 -17.12
CA GLY A 131 -10.53 -1.89 -17.28
C GLY A 131 -10.63 -2.75 -16.01
N VAL A 132 -10.26 -2.23 -14.84
CA VAL A 132 -10.39 -2.94 -13.55
C VAL A 132 -11.80 -2.71 -12.98
N ASP A 133 -12.45 -3.78 -12.52
CA ASP A 133 -13.65 -3.71 -11.70
C ASP A 133 -13.28 -3.23 -10.28
N ALA A 134 -13.11 -1.90 -10.12
CA ALA A 134 -12.61 -1.30 -8.88
C ALA A 134 -13.74 -0.67 -8.06
N HIS A 135 -13.71 -0.89 -6.75
CA HIS A 135 -14.68 -0.39 -5.79
C HIS A 135 -14.02 0.51 -4.75
N LEU A 136 -14.72 1.58 -4.38
CA LEU A 136 -14.29 2.46 -3.29
C LEU A 136 -14.53 1.75 -1.95
N GLY A 137 -13.49 1.63 -1.15
CA GLY A 137 -13.52 0.97 0.16
C GLY A 137 -12.13 0.67 0.67
N SER A 138 -12.04 -0.04 1.78
CA SER A 138 -10.78 -0.48 2.37
C SER A 138 -10.94 -1.87 2.99
N VAL A 139 -9.84 -2.50 3.37
CA VAL A 139 -9.88 -3.79 4.09
C VAL A 139 -10.54 -3.68 5.47
N LEU A 140 -10.65 -2.47 6.02
CA LEU A 140 -11.34 -2.19 7.28
C LEU A 140 -12.81 -1.83 7.08
N GLU A 141 -13.17 -1.31 5.91
CA GLU A 141 -14.52 -0.91 5.52
C GLU A 141 -14.79 -1.40 4.08
N LEU A 142 -15.25 -2.64 4.01
CA LEU A 142 -15.47 -3.33 2.74
C LEU A 142 -16.69 -2.75 2.01
N PRO A 143 -16.64 -2.62 0.67
CA PRO A 143 -17.84 -2.30 -0.10
C PRO A 143 -18.84 -3.46 -0.07
N ASP A 144 -20.13 -3.13 -0.10
CA ASP A 144 -21.20 -4.12 -0.13
C ASP A 144 -21.25 -4.90 -1.45
N GLY A 145 -21.71 -6.15 -1.37
CA GLY A 145 -22.10 -6.95 -2.54
C GLY A 145 -20.94 -7.51 -3.37
N ILE A 146 -19.71 -7.47 -2.87
CA ILE A 146 -18.55 -8.09 -3.53
C ILE A 146 -18.26 -9.50 -2.98
N GLY A 147 -17.67 -10.36 -3.83
CA GLY A 147 -17.26 -11.72 -3.45
C GLY A 147 -18.36 -12.78 -3.67
N PRO A 148 -18.12 -14.01 -3.23
CA PRO A 148 -16.86 -14.51 -2.64
C PRO A 148 -15.74 -14.69 -3.67
N PHE A 149 -14.47 -14.73 -3.19
CA PHE A 149 -13.25 -14.82 -3.99
C PHE A 149 -12.48 -16.11 -3.71
N ASP A 150 -11.83 -16.65 -4.74
CA ASP A 150 -11.01 -17.85 -4.66
C ASP A 150 -9.56 -17.53 -4.29
N THR A 151 -9.09 -16.34 -4.68
CA THR A 151 -7.80 -15.78 -4.24
C THR A 151 -8.00 -14.33 -3.78
N LEU A 152 -7.41 -13.98 -2.65
CA LEU A 152 -7.32 -12.60 -2.17
C LEU A 152 -5.84 -12.19 -2.19
N VAL A 153 -5.58 -10.96 -2.59
CA VAL A 153 -4.22 -10.43 -2.70
C VAL A 153 -4.11 -9.14 -1.90
N LEU A 154 -3.10 -9.07 -1.05
CA LEU A 154 -2.69 -7.85 -0.35
C LEU A 154 -1.17 -7.73 -0.46
N ALA A 155 -0.67 -7.01 -1.45
CA ALA A 155 0.73 -7.01 -1.82
C ALA A 155 1.24 -5.64 -2.27
N GLY A 156 2.53 -5.54 -2.48
CA GLY A 156 3.22 -4.30 -2.82
C GLY A 156 3.06 -3.27 -1.69
N GLU A 157 3.00 -2.00 -2.03
CA GLU A 157 2.80 -0.92 -1.05
C GLU A 157 1.42 -0.96 -0.35
N GLY A 158 0.50 -1.84 -0.78
CA GLY A 158 -0.80 -2.05 -0.14
C GLY A 158 -0.74 -2.81 1.19
N GLN A 159 0.37 -3.44 1.53
CA GLN A 159 0.52 -4.22 2.76
C GLN A 159 0.24 -3.42 4.04
N GLY A 160 0.63 -2.14 4.08
CA GLY A 160 0.48 -1.28 5.25
C GLY A 160 -0.95 -0.87 5.58
N VAL A 161 -1.92 -1.11 4.66
CA VAL A 161 -3.34 -0.75 4.88
C VAL A 161 -4.02 -1.61 5.96
N LEU A 162 -3.34 -2.61 6.51
CA LEU A 162 -3.75 -3.29 7.74
C LEU A 162 -3.81 -2.34 8.95
N GLY A 163 -3.23 -1.15 8.83
CA GLY A 163 -3.29 -0.07 9.80
C GLY A 163 -2.29 -0.22 10.93
N ASN A 164 -2.64 -0.95 11.96
CA ASN A 164 -1.80 -1.22 13.13
C ASN A 164 -2.12 -2.60 13.71
N ALA A 165 -1.37 -3.05 14.72
CA ALA A 165 -1.55 -4.38 15.32
C ALA A 165 -2.95 -4.62 15.91
N ALA A 166 -3.67 -3.58 16.33
CA ALA A 166 -5.02 -3.71 16.86
C ALA A 166 -6.07 -3.83 15.73
N LEU A 167 -5.84 -3.19 14.60
CA LEU A 167 -6.75 -3.18 13.44
C LEU A 167 -6.52 -4.36 12.49
N ALA A 168 -5.28 -4.83 12.37
CA ALA A 168 -4.91 -5.89 11.43
C ALA A 168 -5.75 -7.18 11.57
N PRO A 169 -6.05 -7.71 12.78
CA PRO A 169 -6.94 -8.87 12.91
C PRO A 169 -8.36 -8.60 12.39
N THR A 170 -8.86 -7.37 12.48
CA THR A 170 -10.17 -7.01 11.93
C THR A 170 -10.13 -7.00 10.40
N ALA A 171 -9.10 -6.38 9.82
CA ALA A 171 -8.90 -6.41 8.35
C ALA A 171 -8.80 -7.85 7.82
N LEU A 172 -8.05 -8.72 8.51
CA LEU A 172 -7.92 -10.12 8.13
C LEU A 172 -9.24 -10.89 8.24
N ARG A 173 -10.04 -10.67 9.29
CA ARG A 173 -11.40 -11.25 9.40
C ARG A 173 -12.34 -10.76 8.30
N ASN A 174 -12.29 -9.48 7.97
CA ASN A 174 -13.08 -8.92 6.88
C ASN A 174 -12.74 -9.62 5.55
N LEU A 175 -11.43 -9.80 5.26
CA LEU A 175 -10.99 -10.54 4.08
C LEU A 175 -11.43 -12.01 4.13
N ALA A 176 -11.39 -12.68 5.30
CA ALA A 176 -11.89 -14.04 5.45
C ALA A 176 -13.39 -14.15 5.15
N GLY A 177 -14.17 -13.12 5.51
CA GLY A 177 -15.60 -13.04 5.18
C GLY A 177 -15.90 -12.94 3.68
N LEU A 178 -14.93 -12.53 2.87
CA LEU A 178 -15.04 -12.50 1.40
C LEU A 178 -14.44 -13.74 0.72
N ALA A 179 -13.89 -14.68 1.47
CA ALA A 179 -13.23 -15.85 0.93
C ALA A 179 -14.25 -16.95 0.57
N ALA A 180 -14.09 -17.56 -0.59
CA ALA A 180 -14.77 -18.80 -0.94
C ALA A 180 -14.19 -19.96 -0.11
N PRO A 181 -14.92 -21.07 0.08
CA PRO A 181 -14.36 -22.28 0.70
C PRO A 181 -13.06 -22.73 0.01
N GLY A 182 -11.98 -22.89 0.77
CA GLY A 182 -10.65 -23.23 0.26
C GLY A 182 -9.86 -22.09 -0.38
N ALA A 183 -10.34 -20.84 -0.25
CA ALA A 183 -9.67 -19.68 -0.79
C ALA A 183 -8.30 -19.41 -0.14
N THR A 184 -7.43 -18.76 -0.90
CA THR A 184 -6.07 -18.40 -0.50
C THR A 184 -5.94 -16.88 -0.36
N LEU A 185 -5.27 -16.41 0.69
CA LEU A 185 -4.78 -15.04 0.80
C LEU A 185 -3.26 -15.03 0.54
N LEU A 186 -2.84 -14.26 -0.45
CA LEU A 186 -1.45 -13.96 -0.76
C LEU A 186 -1.10 -12.58 -0.18
N TYR A 187 -0.31 -12.58 0.89
CA TYR A 187 0.14 -11.36 1.55
C TYR A 187 1.63 -11.17 1.32
N GLN A 188 2.02 -10.09 0.67
CA GLN A 188 3.42 -9.71 0.51
C GLN A 188 3.74 -8.56 1.46
N GLY A 189 4.75 -8.76 2.30
CA GLY A 189 5.24 -7.79 3.27
C GLY A 189 6.67 -7.32 3.01
N ILE A 190 7.04 -6.28 3.74
CA ILE A 190 8.41 -5.79 3.86
C ILE A 190 8.82 -5.90 5.32
N ASP A 191 9.92 -6.60 5.59
CA ASP A 191 10.48 -6.71 6.94
C ASP A 191 11.11 -5.37 7.35
N PRO A 192 10.52 -4.65 8.32
CA PRO A 192 11.03 -3.37 8.74
C PRO A 192 12.39 -3.46 9.42
N HIS A 193 12.76 -4.61 9.98
CA HIS A 193 14.05 -4.80 10.62
C HIS A 193 15.20 -4.85 9.61
N GLN A 194 14.92 -5.26 8.37
CA GLN A 194 15.90 -5.36 7.29
C GLN A 194 15.83 -4.17 6.31
N ALA A 195 14.61 -3.70 5.98
CA ALA A 195 14.41 -2.71 4.91
C ALA A 195 14.92 -1.31 5.26
N PHE A 196 14.79 -0.92 6.50
CA PHE A 196 14.91 0.50 6.83
C PHE A 196 16.14 0.83 7.70
N GLY A 197 16.94 -0.14 8.10
CA GLY A 197 18.19 0.07 8.82
C GLY A 197 18.11 1.16 9.90
N GLY A 198 18.83 2.25 9.72
CA GLY A 198 18.82 3.39 10.65
C GLY A 198 17.51 4.20 10.69
N PHE A 199 16.68 4.19 9.64
CA PHE A 199 15.43 4.96 9.58
C PHE A 199 14.40 4.47 10.61
N LEU A 200 14.25 3.17 10.80
CA LEU A 200 13.34 2.65 11.82
C LEU A 200 13.99 2.52 13.22
N GLY A 201 15.29 2.59 13.33
CA GLY A 201 15.97 2.24 14.57
C GLY A 201 15.47 3.02 15.79
N GLU A 202 15.35 4.34 15.72
CA GLU A 202 14.83 5.14 16.84
C GLU A 202 13.29 5.03 16.95
N ARG A 203 12.59 5.03 15.82
CA ARG A 203 11.14 4.87 15.77
C ARG A 203 10.73 3.49 16.28
N ALA A 204 11.41 2.43 15.87
CA ALA A 204 11.18 1.08 16.38
C ALA A 204 11.31 1.03 17.90
N ARG A 205 12.37 1.64 18.46
CA ARG A 205 12.53 1.72 19.93
C ARG A 205 11.36 2.46 20.59
N ARG A 206 10.92 3.61 20.04
CA ARG A 206 9.77 4.36 20.55
C ARG A 206 8.48 3.55 20.48
N ASN A 207 8.26 2.83 19.37
CA ASN A 207 7.09 1.99 19.20
C ASN A 207 7.07 0.84 20.19
N LEU A 208 8.18 0.13 20.37
CA LEU A 208 8.32 -0.96 21.35
C LEU A 208 8.08 -0.45 22.78
N ALA A 209 8.66 0.70 23.14
CA ALA A 209 8.45 1.31 24.47
C ALA A 209 6.97 1.70 24.70
N ALA A 210 6.22 1.95 23.64
CA ALA A 210 4.78 2.24 23.67
C ALA A 210 3.89 0.99 23.48
N GLY A 211 4.47 -0.23 23.48
CA GLY A 211 3.74 -1.49 23.28
C GLY A 211 3.20 -1.68 21.85
N ARG A 212 3.81 -1.04 20.86
CA ARG A 212 3.44 -1.14 19.45
C ARG A 212 4.46 -1.98 18.69
N LEU A 213 4.05 -2.56 17.54
CA LEU A 213 4.98 -3.19 16.63
C LEU A 213 6.00 -2.16 16.09
N PRO A 214 7.26 -2.56 15.89
CA PRO A 214 8.36 -1.66 15.47
C PRO A 214 8.02 -0.84 14.22
N GLY A 215 7.39 -1.47 13.23
CA GLY A 215 7.07 -0.88 11.93
C GLY A 215 5.73 -0.14 11.87
N THR A 216 5.10 0.16 13.03
CA THR A 216 3.88 0.98 13.08
C THR A 216 4.21 2.43 12.71
N LEU A 217 3.51 2.96 11.72
CA LEU A 217 3.62 4.35 11.26
C LEU A 217 2.25 5.03 11.31
N ARG A 218 2.26 6.34 11.39
CA ARG A 218 1.12 7.19 11.08
C ARG A 218 1.53 8.13 9.98
N ILE A 219 0.93 8.01 8.82
CA ILE A 219 1.37 8.67 7.60
C ILE A 219 0.24 9.45 6.93
N ARG A 220 0.62 10.33 6.03
CA ARG A 220 -0.25 10.91 5.00
C ARG A 220 0.51 11.09 3.70
N SER A 221 -0.18 10.99 2.57
CA SER A 221 0.38 11.38 1.27
C SER A 221 0.12 12.85 0.99
N ARG A 222 1.11 13.53 0.40
CA ARG A 222 0.99 14.90 -0.11
C ARG A 222 1.32 14.94 -1.59
N TYR A 223 0.57 15.78 -2.28
CA TYR A 223 0.81 16.10 -3.67
C TYR A 223 0.37 17.54 -3.95
N HIS A 224 1.30 18.40 -4.38
CA HIS A 224 1.09 19.84 -4.46
C HIS A 224 0.53 20.41 -3.14
N GLU A 225 -0.57 21.16 -3.21
CA GLU A 225 -1.28 21.73 -2.07
C GLU A 225 -2.19 20.74 -1.31
N LEU A 226 -2.30 19.50 -1.79
CA LEU A 226 -3.21 18.51 -1.21
C LEU A 226 -2.49 17.58 -0.23
N SER A 227 -3.22 17.09 0.76
CA SER A 227 -2.82 15.97 1.60
C SER A 227 -3.99 15.03 1.88
N THR A 228 -3.72 13.73 2.01
CA THR A 228 -4.71 12.82 2.62
C THR A 228 -4.90 13.17 4.09
N PRO A 229 -5.97 12.70 4.74
CA PRO A 229 -6.00 12.57 6.20
C PRO A 229 -4.80 11.73 6.68
N TRP A 230 -4.45 11.88 7.96
CA TRP A 230 -3.50 10.98 8.60
C TRP A 230 -4.14 9.60 8.80
N PHE A 231 -3.41 8.52 8.47
CA PHE A 231 -3.86 7.15 8.66
C PHE A 231 -2.73 6.27 9.21
N ASP A 232 -3.09 5.20 9.88
CA ASP A 232 -2.13 4.22 10.38
C ASP A 232 -1.67 3.30 9.26
N TYR A 233 -0.39 2.94 9.29
CA TYR A 233 0.26 2.13 8.28
C TYR A 233 1.24 1.18 8.95
N LEU A 234 1.14 -0.12 8.65
CA LEU A 234 1.89 -1.15 9.34
C LEU A 234 2.87 -1.86 8.41
N TYR A 235 4.16 -1.69 8.69
CA TYR A 235 5.15 -2.67 8.28
C TYR A 235 5.33 -3.69 9.40
N CYS A 236 5.46 -4.96 9.06
CA CYS A 236 5.76 -6.01 10.03
C CYS A 236 6.63 -7.08 9.40
N SER A 237 7.42 -7.80 10.22
CA SER A 237 8.14 -8.99 9.75
C SER A 237 7.15 -10.13 9.48
N ALA A 238 7.61 -11.19 8.81
CA ALA A 238 6.79 -12.36 8.57
C ALA A 238 6.32 -13.02 9.88
N GLU A 239 7.16 -13.03 10.92
CA GLU A 239 6.83 -13.56 12.24
C GLU A 239 5.77 -12.69 12.95
N GLU A 240 5.95 -11.37 12.94
CA GLU A 240 4.97 -10.42 13.49
C GLU A 240 3.63 -10.55 12.77
N PHE A 241 3.63 -10.61 11.43
CA PHE A 241 2.41 -10.80 10.65
C PHE A 241 1.72 -12.11 10.99
N THR A 242 2.47 -13.21 11.06
CA THR A 242 1.92 -14.52 11.41
C THR A 242 1.23 -14.51 12.79
N SER A 243 1.77 -13.76 13.73
CA SER A 243 1.16 -13.58 15.06
C SER A 243 -0.19 -12.84 15.01
N LEU A 244 -0.41 -12.00 13.99
CA LEU A 244 -1.68 -11.27 13.79
C LEU A 244 -2.76 -12.12 13.10
N VAL A 245 -2.40 -13.27 12.54
CA VAL A 245 -3.30 -14.16 11.79
C VAL A 245 -4.17 -15.00 12.73
N ASP A 246 -3.71 -15.26 13.94
CA ASP A 246 -4.43 -16.15 14.89
C ASP A 246 -5.85 -15.66 15.17
N GLY A 247 -6.82 -16.59 15.10
CA GLY A 247 -8.24 -16.28 15.32
C GLY A 247 -8.90 -15.39 14.26
N THR A 248 -8.30 -15.22 13.08
CA THR A 248 -8.82 -14.37 12.00
C THR A 248 -9.55 -15.13 10.89
N GLY A 249 -9.64 -16.46 10.99
CA GLY A 249 -10.23 -17.30 9.94
C GLY A 249 -9.24 -17.72 8.85
N TRP A 250 -7.95 -17.46 9.07
CA TRP A 250 -6.87 -17.87 8.17
C TRP A 250 -5.91 -18.83 8.86
N THR A 251 -5.31 -19.75 8.09
CA THR A 251 -4.27 -20.68 8.53
C THR A 251 -3.03 -20.50 7.66
N LEU A 252 -1.87 -20.35 8.31
CA LEU A 252 -0.58 -20.24 7.63
C LEU A 252 -0.27 -21.53 6.87
N GLN A 253 0.06 -21.42 5.58
CA GLN A 253 0.51 -22.51 4.73
C GLN A 253 2.01 -22.40 4.45
N HIS A 254 2.49 -21.21 4.08
CA HIS A 254 3.85 -21.04 3.63
C HIS A 254 4.34 -19.61 3.81
N VAL A 255 5.66 -19.45 4.04
CA VAL A 255 6.38 -18.17 4.06
C VAL A 255 7.59 -18.30 3.15
N GLU A 256 7.74 -17.35 2.24
CA GLU A 256 8.91 -17.20 1.38
C GLU A 256 9.56 -15.86 1.65
N ASN A 257 10.91 -15.84 1.68
CA ASN A 257 11.67 -14.63 1.89
C ASN A 257 12.56 -14.35 0.67
N ASP A 258 12.64 -13.07 0.28
CA ASP A 258 13.54 -12.58 -0.76
C ASP A 258 14.09 -11.22 -0.32
N GLY A 259 15.26 -11.24 0.32
CA GLY A 259 15.86 -10.06 0.92
C GLY A 259 14.95 -9.44 1.98
N VAL A 260 14.60 -8.18 1.78
CA VAL A 260 13.70 -7.42 2.68
C VAL A 260 12.23 -7.76 2.48
N PHE A 261 11.88 -8.42 1.39
CA PHE A 261 10.52 -8.81 1.06
C PHE A 261 10.21 -10.21 1.54
N TYR A 262 8.95 -10.46 1.83
CA TYR A 262 8.45 -11.81 2.09
C TYR A 262 7.03 -11.98 1.53
N LEU A 263 6.69 -13.22 1.21
CA LEU A 263 5.35 -13.61 0.75
C LEU A 263 4.79 -14.67 1.69
N VAL A 264 3.63 -14.39 2.27
CA VAL A 264 2.89 -15.34 3.11
C VAL A 264 1.70 -15.86 2.32
N THR A 265 1.54 -17.16 2.31
CA THR A 265 0.36 -17.85 1.77
C THR A 265 -0.48 -18.34 2.94
N LEU A 266 -1.71 -17.87 3.03
CA LEU A 266 -2.70 -18.31 4.00
C LEU A 266 -3.85 -18.99 3.29
N GLN A 267 -4.49 -19.96 3.95
CA GLN A 267 -5.71 -20.59 3.50
C GLN A 267 -6.84 -20.29 4.46
N VAL A 268 -8.05 -20.02 3.94
CA VAL A 268 -9.22 -19.80 4.78
C VAL A 268 -9.55 -21.05 5.58
N THR A 269 -9.79 -20.88 6.86
CA THR A 269 -10.25 -21.96 7.74
C THR A 269 -11.77 -22.10 7.56
N VAL A 270 -12.22 -23.29 7.16
CA VAL A 270 -13.64 -23.61 6.98
C VAL A 270 -14.34 -23.78 8.32
#